data_1772b1bf5b810d29b87886a0ef00180c
#
_entry.id   1772b1bf5b810d29b87886a0ef00180c
#
_cell.length_a   1.000
_cell.length_b   1.000
_cell.length_c   1.000
_cell.angle_alpha   90.00
_cell.angle_beta   90.00
_cell.angle_gamma   90.00
#
_symmetry.space_group_name_H-M   'P 1'
#
loop_
_entity.id
_entity.type
_entity.pdbx_description
1 polymer ?
#
loop_
_entity_poly.entity_id
_entity_poly.type
_entity_poly.pdbx_seq_one_letter_code
_entity_poly.pdbx_strand_id
1 'polypeptide(L)'
;MSQSPRDEAPSVHLPHAPLPAYYRSDDAAAREAFLRATFDDTAVDYDRLEKILGLGTGSWYRRQALLRAGLEPGMQVVDVGMGTGLVTKEILKITGEPQRLVGVDPSPGMMGQARFDQPVECRIGRAEEIPVPSASADFLVMGYALRHIADFSAAAAEFRRVLKPGGRLLVLEITRAEGRVASLLLKAYMRGVVPALARVVSRSPATPMLWRYYWDTIEACVPPPQVLQTLANAGLVDVERHVELGIFSEYRARGV
;
A
#
# COMPACT_ATOMS: atom_id res chain seq x y z
N MET A 1 15.87 29.31 -37.42
CA MET A 1 15.28 28.00 -37.28
C MET A 1 15.13 27.72 -35.78
N SER A 2 13.95 28.00 -35.28
CA SER A 2 13.59 27.80 -33.86
C SER A 2 13.21 26.35 -33.65
N GLN A 3 13.94 25.63 -32.80
CA GLN A 3 13.55 24.30 -32.35
C GLN A 3 12.41 24.46 -31.33
N SER A 4 11.25 23.94 -31.69
CA SER A 4 10.09 23.77 -30.79
C SER A 4 10.47 22.90 -29.59
N PRO A 5 10.03 23.21 -28.36
CA PRO A 5 10.22 22.31 -27.24
C PRO A 5 9.46 21.02 -27.54
N ARG A 6 10.15 19.89 -27.50
CA ARG A 6 9.51 18.57 -27.55
C ARG A 6 8.65 18.45 -26.32
N ASP A 7 7.36 18.18 -26.51
CA ASP A 7 6.46 17.71 -25.46
C ASP A 7 7.08 16.44 -24.84
N GLU A 8 7.78 16.59 -23.73
CA GLU A 8 8.11 15.45 -22.86
C GLU A 8 6.79 14.94 -22.30
N ALA A 9 6.40 13.75 -22.73
CA ALA A 9 5.31 13.03 -22.09
C ALA A 9 5.58 12.98 -20.57
N PRO A 10 4.56 13.18 -19.72
CA PRO A 10 4.76 13.18 -18.27
C PRO A 10 5.43 11.87 -17.86
N SER A 11 6.61 11.99 -17.26
CA SER A 11 7.37 10.85 -16.78
C SER A 11 6.57 10.15 -15.67
N VAL A 12 6.05 8.96 -15.95
CA VAL A 12 5.35 8.13 -14.97
C VAL A 12 6.34 7.74 -13.88
N HIS A 13 6.11 8.18 -12.65
CA HIS A 13 6.96 7.90 -11.49
C HIS A 13 6.53 6.61 -10.79
N LEU A 14 6.94 5.46 -11.33
CA LEU A 14 6.74 4.18 -10.70
C LEU A 14 7.45 4.10 -9.34
N PRO A 15 6.82 3.54 -8.29
CA PRO A 15 7.44 3.36 -6.98
C PRO A 15 8.44 2.20 -6.92
N HIS A 16 8.75 1.57 -8.05
CA HIS A 16 9.74 0.51 -8.16
C HIS A 16 10.36 0.45 -9.56
N ALA A 17 11.55 -0.15 -9.67
CA ALA A 17 12.17 -0.43 -10.95
C ALA A 17 11.30 -1.39 -11.81
N PRO A 18 11.41 -1.34 -13.16
CA PRO A 18 10.67 -2.24 -14.05
C PRO A 18 10.83 -3.72 -13.68
N LEU A 19 9.74 -4.48 -13.75
CA LEU A 19 9.71 -5.92 -13.47
C LEU A 19 9.24 -6.71 -14.71
N PRO A 20 10.08 -6.83 -15.76
CA PRO A 20 9.70 -7.42 -17.04
C PRO A 20 9.35 -8.91 -16.96
N ALA A 21 9.68 -9.57 -15.85
CA ALA A 21 9.29 -10.96 -15.61
C ALA A 21 7.79 -11.15 -15.40
N TYR A 22 7.04 -10.08 -15.11
CA TYR A 22 5.62 -10.12 -14.79
C TYR A 22 4.76 -9.38 -15.82
N TYR A 23 5.23 -8.22 -16.31
CA TYR A 23 4.55 -7.40 -17.31
C TYR A 23 5.56 -6.52 -18.04
N ARG A 24 5.17 -6.02 -19.22
CA ARG A 24 5.99 -5.03 -19.94
C ARG A 24 5.91 -3.68 -19.21
N SER A 25 7.06 -3.10 -18.93
CA SER A 25 7.16 -1.85 -18.15
C SER A 25 6.64 -0.61 -18.89
N ASP A 26 6.53 -0.68 -20.20
CA ASP A 26 6.01 0.37 -21.09
C ASP A 26 4.49 0.27 -21.38
N ASP A 27 3.83 -0.77 -20.84
CA ASP A 27 2.40 -1.02 -21.01
C ASP A 27 1.67 -0.91 -19.67
N ALA A 28 1.15 0.29 -19.38
CA ALA A 28 0.40 0.57 -18.17
C ALA A 28 -0.88 -0.28 -18.05
N ALA A 29 -1.56 -0.53 -19.17
CA ALA A 29 -2.79 -1.33 -19.18
C ALA A 29 -2.49 -2.81 -18.89
N ALA A 30 -1.42 -3.37 -19.47
CA ALA A 30 -0.99 -4.74 -19.17
C ALA A 30 -0.58 -4.89 -17.70
N ARG A 31 0.10 -3.89 -17.12
CA ARG A 31 0.44 -3.87 -15.69
C ARG A 31 -0.81 -3.86 -14.81
N GLU A 32 -1.76 -2.98 -15.11
CA GLU A 32 -3.02 -2.89 -14.34
C GLU A 32 -3.81 -4.20 -14.42
N ALA A 33 -3.95 -4.78 -15.62
CA ALA A 33 -4.63 -6.05 -15.82
C ALA A 33 -3.94 -7.19 -15.05
N PHE A 34 -2.60 -7.26 -15.08
CA PHE A 34 -1.82 -8.24 -14.32
C PHE A 34 -2.05 -8.10 -12.81
N LEU A 35 -1.99 -6.88 -12.27
CA LEU A 35 -2.20 -6.61 -10.85
C LEU A 35 -3.61 -7.03 -10.43
N ARG A 36 -4.63 -6.56 -11.14
CA ARG A 36 -6.03 -6.90 -10.86
C ARG A 36 -6.25 -8.41 -10.85
N ALA A 37 -5.85 -9.11 -11.92
CA ALA A 37 -6.01 -10.55 -12.01
C ALA A 37 -5.27 -11.28 -10.87
N THR A 38 -4.02 -10.89 -10.58
CA THR A 38 -3.21 -11.51 -9.54
C THR A 38 -3.83 -11.34 -8.15
N PHE A 39 -4.33 -10.15 -7.81
CA PHE A 39 -4.95 -9.89 -6.52
C PHE A 39 -6.33 -10.52 -6.40
N ASP A 40 -7.17 -10.45 -7.44
CA ASP A 40 -8.49 -11.09 -7.46
C ASP A 40 -8.37 -12.62 -7.29
N ASP A 41 -7.46 -13.27 -8.02
CA ASP A 41 -7.25 -14.73 -7.99
C ASP A 41 -6.69 -15.23 -6.65
N THR A 42 -5.97 -14.39 -5.92
CA THR A 42 -5.30 -14.76 -4.66
C THR A 42 -5.98 -14.25 -3.40
N ALA A 43 -7.03 -13.44 -3.55
CA ALA A 43 -7.74 -12.81 -2.44
C ALA A 43 -8.22 -13.81 -1.37
N VAL A 44 -8.66 -15.00 -1.79
CA VAL A 44 -9.16 -16.06 -0.89
C VAL A 44 -8.10 -16.58 0.09
N ASP A 45 -6.82 -16.53 -0.29
CA ASP A 45 -5.72 -17.05 0.51
C ASP A 45 -4.96 -15.96 1.27
N TYR A 46 -5.20 -14.69 0.92
CA TYR A 46 -4.38 -13.56 1.35
C TYR A 46 -4.29 -13.43 2.87
N ASP A 47 -5.42 -13.29 3.55
CA ASP A 47 -5.50 -13.12 5.01
C ASP A 47 -4.91 -14.31 5.76
N ARG A 48 -5.18 -15.54 5.26
CA ARG A 48 -4.68 -16.77 5.88
C ARG A 48 -3.16 -16.84 5.84
N LEU A 49 -2.59 -16.55 4.70
CA LEU A 49 -1.14 -16.58 4.52
C LEU A 49 -0.46 -15.43 5.27
N GLU A 50 -1.00 -14.22 5.22
CA GLU A 50 -0.49 -13.10 6.01
C GLU A 50 -0.43 -13.44 7.50
N LYS A 51 -1.50 -14.04 8.03
CA LYS A 51 -1.55 -14.47 9.44
C LYS A 51 -0.52 -15.54 9.79
N ILE A 52 -0.30 -16.52 8.91
CA ILE A 52 0.70 -17.58 9.10
C ILE A 52 2.11 -16.99 9.04
N LEU A 53 2.41 -16.20 8.01
CA LEU A 53 3.74 -15.63 7.78
C LEU A 53 4.11 -14.57 8.81
N GLY A 54 3.14 -13.78 9.26
CA GLY A 54 3.32 -12.80 10.33
C GLY A 54 3.23 -13.38 11.74
N LEU A 55 3.08 -14.70 11.88
CA LEU A 55 2.86 -15.37 13.19
C LEU A 55 1.75 -14.69 14.02
N GLY A 56 0.76 -14.11 13.34
CA GLY A 56 -0.34 -13.37 13.96
C GLY A 56 0.02 -11.98 14.49
N THR A 57 1.26 -11.51 14.34
CA THR A 57 1.70 -10.21 14.87
C THR A 57 1.27 -9.03 14.00
N GLY A 58 0.88 -9.26 12.75
CA GLY A 58 0.54 -8.21 11.79
C GLY A 58 -0.59 -7.28 12.27
N SER A 59 -1.63 -7.84 12.91
CA SER A 59 -2.71 -7.06 13.51
C SER A 59 -2.21 -6.12 14.62
N TRP A 60 -1.39 -6.64 15.53
CA TRP A 60 -0.80 -5.84 16.61
C TRP A 60 0.08 -4.70 16.04
N TYR A 61 0.95 -5.01 15.08
CA TYR A 61 1.82 -4.02 14.45
C TYR A 61 1.01 -2.90 13.76
N ARG A 62 0.03 -3.25 12.91
CA ARG A 62 -0.85 -2.28 12.24
C ARG A 62 -1.54 -1.36 13.23
N ARG A 63 -2.07 -1.94 14.34
CA ARG A 63 -2.71 -1.15 15.40
C ARG A 63 -1.74 -0.18 16.06
N GLN A 64 -0.52 -0.62 16.39
CA GLN A 64 0.50 0.26 16.98
C GLN A 64 0.91 1.38 16.02
N ALA A 65 1.09 1.08 14.76
CA ALA A 65 1.43 2.08 13.73
C ALA A 65 0.33 3.15 13.58
N LEU A 66 -0.95 2.74 13.54
CA LEU A 66 -2.09 3.66 13.50
C LEU A 66 -2.13 4.58 14.72
N LEU A 67 -1.94 4.03 15.92
CA LEU A 67 -1.90 4.80 17.17
C LEU A 67 -0.69 5.76 17.20
N ARG A 68 0.49 5.32 16.79
CA ARG A 68 1.69 6.19 16.69
C ARG A 68 1.52 7.32 15.68
N ALA A 69 0.79 7.08 14.60
CA ALA A 69 0.44 8.11 13.61
C ALA A 69 -0.68 9.05 14.11
N GLY A 70 -1.25 8.74 15.28
CA GLY A 70 -2.24 9.58 15.96
C GLY A 70 -3.65 9.38 15.47
N LEU A 71 -4.04 8.16 15.05
CA LEU A 71 -5.44 7.84 14.79
C LEU A 71 -6.24 7.88 16.09
N GLU A 72 -7.34 8.62 16.12
CA GLU A 72 -8.22 8.83 17.27
C GLU A 72 -9.69 8.64 16.87
N PRO A 73 -10.59 8.29 17.81
CA PRO A 73 -12.03 8.33 17.60
C PRO A 73 -12.51 9.70 17.13
N GLY A 74 -13.56 9.74 16.33
CA GLY A 74 -14.14 10.97 15.77
C GLY A 74 -13.53 11.43 14.44
N MET A 75 -12.39 10.88 14.03
CA MET A 75 -11.73 11.21 12.76
C MET A 75 -12.47 10.64 11.56
N GLN A 76 -12.52 11.42 10.45
CA GLN A 76 -12.88 10.90 9.13
C GLN A 76 -11.67 10.21 8.53
N VAL A 77 -11.79 8.92 8.23
CA VAL A 77 -10.67 8.08 7.80
C VAL A 77 -10.87 7.59 6.37
N VAL A 78 -9.80 7.60 5.58
CA VAL A 78 -9.76 6.96 4.26
C VAL A 78 -8.65 5.91 4.26
N ASP A 79 -9.00 4.64 3.98
CA ASP A 79 -8.07 3.52 3.83
C ASP A 79 -7.89 3.23 2.34
N VAL A 80 -6.75 3.65 1.77
CA VAL A 80 -6.43 3.54 0.33
C VAL A 80 -5.63 2.27 0.08
N GLY A 81 -6.10 1.44 -0.85
CA GLY A 81 -5.58 0.09 -1.04
C GLY A 81 -5.99 -0.81 0.11
N MET A 82 -7.26 -0.74 0.53
CA MET A 82 -7.78 -1.47 1.69
C MET A 82 -7.69 -2.99 1.55
N GLY A 83 -7.68 -3.52 0.32
CA GLY A 83 -7.64 -4.94 0.03
C GLY A 83 -8.73 -5.74 0.73
N THR A 84 -8.33 -6.75 1.50
CA THR A 84 -9.24 -7.58 2.33
C THR A 84 -9.61 -6.91 3.67
N GLY A 85 -9.20 -5.65 3.87
CA GLY A 85 -9.56 -4.84 5.03
C GLY A 85 -8.77 -5.12 6.31
N LEU A 86 -7.52 -5.59 6.20
CA LEU A 86 -6.69 -5.86 7.38
C LEU A 86 -6.33 -4.60 8.18
N VAL A 87 -6.08 -3.47 7.51
CA VAL A 87 -5.88 -2.16 8.16
C VAL A 87 -7.22 -1.61 8.62
N THR A 88 -8.25 -1.66 7.76
CA THR A 88 -9.63 -1.27 8.06
C THR A 88 -10.13 -1.87 9.38
N LYS A 89 -9.89 -3.17 9.62
CA LYS A 89 -10.26 -3.86 10.86
C LYS A 89 -9.60 -3.25 12.10
N GLU A 90 -8.33 -2.84 12.00
CA GLU A 90 -7.63 -2.21 13.11
C GLU A 90 -8.10 -0.76 13.34
N ILE A 91 -8.43 -0.03 12.26
CA ILE A 91 -9.07 1.30 12.36
C ILE A 91 -10.38 1.18 13.15
N LEU A 92 -11.25 0.24 12.78
CA LEU A 92 -12.53 0.03 13.47
C LEU A 92 -12.36 -0.33 14.95
N LYS A 93 -11.34 -1.11 15.32
CA LYS A 93 -11.04 -1.43 16.72
C LYS A 93 -10.58 -0.21 17.54
N ILE A 94 -9.99 0.79 16.88
CA ILE A 94 -9.53 2.03 17.53
C ILE A 94 -10.68 3.03 17.61
N THR A 95 -11.40 3.25 16.50
CA THR A 95 -12.39 4.32 16.38
C THR A 95 -13.79 3.88 16.81
N GLY A 96 -14.19 2.64 16.52
CA GLY A 96 -15.56 2.15 16.73
C GLY A 96 -16.62 2.80 15.80
N GLU A 97 -16.19 3.57 14.77
CA GLU A 97 -17.05 4.44 13.98
C GLU A 97 -17.01 4.11 12.48
N PRO A 98 -17.66 3.01 12.02
CA PRO A 98 -17.62 2.59 10.63
C PRO A 98 -18.20 3.64 9.66
N GLN A 99 -19.13 4.48 10.11
CA GLN A 99 -19.73 5.56 9.31
C GLN A 99 -18.75 6.72 9.00
N ARG A 100 -17.59 6.75 9.66
CA ARG A 100 -16.50 7.71 9.42
C ARG A 100 -15.36 7.14 8.63
N LEU A 101 -15.49 5.92 8.11
CA LEU A 101 -14.44 5.19 7.40
C LEU A 101 -14.88 4.87 5.98
N VAL A 102 -14.05 5.24 5.01
CA VAL A 102 -14.19 4.85 3.61
C VAL A 102 -12.98 4.03 3.21
N GLY A 103 -13.23 2.79 2.76
CA GLY A 103 -12.21 1.95 2.14
C GLY A 103 -12.20 2.14 0.62
N VAL A 104 -11.01 2.23 0.03
CA VAL A 104 -10.83 2.39 -1.42
C VAL A 104 -9.87 1.31 -1.93
N ASP A 105 -10.26 0.57 -2.97
CA ASP A 105 -9.39 -0.44 -3.59
C ASP A 105 -9.75 -0.62 -5.07
N PRO A 106 -8.77 -0.86 -5.98
CA PRO A 106 -9.05 -1.14 -7.39
C PRO A 106 -9.50 -2.58 -7.65
N SER A 107 -9.38 -3.52 -6.69
CA SER A 107 -9.68 -4.94 -6.83
C SER A 107 -11.03 -5.30 -6.19
N PRO A 108 -12.08 -5.56 -6.98
CA PRO A 108 -13.34 -6.06 -6.44
C PRO A 108 -13.21 -7.41 -5.74
N GLY A 109 -12.30 -8.27 -6.20
CA GLY A 109 -12.04 -9.58 -5.60
C GLY A 109 -11.48 -9.47 -4.19
N MET A 110 -10.51 -8.58 -3.97
CA MET A 110 -9.98 -8.30 -2.64
C MET A 110 -11.04 -7.72 -1.70
N MET A 111 -11.78 -6.70 -2.15
CA MET A 111 -12.88 -6.09 -1.38
C MET A 111 -13.98 -7.11 -1.07
N GLY A 112 -14.27 -8.03 -2.00
CA GLY A 112 -15.25 -9.11 -1.83
C GLY A 112 -14.87 -10.13 -0.73
N GLN A 113 -13.60 -10.19 -0.33
CA GLN A 113 -13.13 -11.01 0.81
C GLN A 113 -13.12 -10.23 2.13
N ALA A 114 -13.26 -8.91 2.11
CA ALA A 114 -13.33 -8.13 3.34
C ALA A 114 -14.54 -8.55 4.19
N ARG A 115 -14.32 -8.76 5.48
CA ARG A 115 -15.37 -9.12 6.44
C ARG A 115 -15.24 -8.20 7.64
N PHE A 116 -16.31 -7.45 7.91
CA PHE A 116 -16.42 -6.52 9.03
C PHE A 116 -17.64 -6.87 9.86
N ASP A 117 -17.57 -6.64 11.15
CA ASP A 117 -18.70 -6.85 12.08
C ASP A 117 -19.80 -5.80 11.87
N GLN A 118 -19.46 -4.67 11.26
CA GLN A 118 -20.35 -3.56 10.93
C GLN A 118 -20.14 -3.13 9.48
N PRO A 119 -21.15 -2.57 8.81
CA PRO A 119 -21.03 -2.09 7.43
C PRO A 119 -20.00 -0.97 7.32
N VAL A 120 -19.04 -1.11 6.40
CA VAL A 120 -18.05 -0.09 6.03
C VAL A 120 -18.33 0.32 4.60
N GLU A 121 -18.29 1.62 4.32
CA GLU A 121 -18.37 2.12 2.96
C GLU A 121 -17.12 1.75 2.19
N CYS A 122 -17.27 1.02 1.07
CA CYS A 122 -16.20 0.60 0.20
C CYS A 122 -16.42 1.13 -1.21
N ARG A 123 -15.40 1.73 -1.81
CA ARG A 123 -15.45 2.33 -3.14
C ARG A 123 -14.37 1.74 -4.04
N ILE A 124 -14.73 1.45 -5.28
CA ILE A 124 -13.74 1.11 -6.31
C ILE A 124 -13.00 2.39 -6.67
N GLY A 125 -11.66 2.36 -6.60
CA GLY A 125 -10.81 3.49 -6.92
C GLY A 125 -9.34 3.17 -6.76
N ARG A 126 -8.49 4.08 -7.22
CA ARG A 126 -7.02 3.96 -7.19
C ARG A 126 -6.43 5.10 -6.36
N ALA A 127 -5.17 4.93 -5.95
CA ALA A 127 -4.45 5.94 -5.18
C ALA A 127 -4.25 7.25 -5.95
N GLU A 128 -4.13 7.15 -7.27
CA GLU A 128 -3.95 8.27 -8.19
C GLU A 128 -5.24 9.05 -8.49
N GLU A 129 -6.41 8.47 -8.10
CA GLU A 129 -7.73 9.07 -8.27
C GLU A 129 -8.64 8.53 -7.17
N ILE A 130 -8.56 9.12 -5.99
CA ILE A 130 -9.30 8.66 -4.81
C ILE A 130 -10.74 9.20 -4.88
N PRO A 131 -11.77 8.33 -4.90
CA PRO A 131 -13.17 8.74 -5.13
C PRO A 131 -13.82 9.33 -3.86
N VAL A 132 -13.14 10.32 -3.25
CA VAL A 132 -13.67 11.10 -2.11
C VAL A 132 -13.43 12.60 -2.35
N PRO A 133 -14.23 13.49 -1.71
CA PRO A 133 -14.06 14.93 -1.84
C PRO A 133 -12.68 15.41 -1.36
N SER A 134 -12.24 16.56 -1.85
CA SER A 134 -11.06 17.26 -1.33
C SER A 134 -11.29 17.68 0.12
N ALA A 135 -10.22 17.74 0.92
CA ALA A 135 -10.23 18.15 2.32
C ALA A 135 -11.33 17.45 3.15
N SER A 136 -11.52 16.13 2.93
CA SER A 136 -12.56 15.35 3.58
C SER A 136 -12.04 14.43 4.69
N ALA A 137 -10.75 14.07 4.69
CA ALA A 137 -10.17 13.13 5.64
C ALA A 137 -9.33 13.83 6.72
N ASP A 138 -9.56 13.45 7.98
CA ASP A 138 -8.69 13.78 9.11
C ASP A 138 -7.48 12.83 9.17
N PHE A 139 -7.66 11.59 8.68
CA PHE A 139 -6.64 10.57 8.61
C PHE A 139 -6.73 9.79 7.30
N LEU A 140 -5.61 9.69 6.58
CA LEU A 140 -5.49 8.85 5.39
C LEU A 140 -4.42 7.80 5.65
N VAL A 141 -4.76 6.54 5.39
CA VAL A 141 -3.80 5.44 5.52
C VAL A 141 -3.71 4.65 4.22
N MET A 142 -2.52 4.14 3.94
CA MET A 142 -2.26 3.14 2.90
C MET A 142 -1.39 2.04 3.50
N GLY A 143 -1.90 0.80 3.51
CA GLY A 143 -1.18 -0.35 4.06
C GLY A 143 -0.62 -1.27 2.99
N TYR A 144 0.71 -1.27 2.80
CA TYR A 144 1.46 -2.20 1.92
C TYR A 144 1.07 -2.16 0.44
N ALA A 145 0.46 -1.07 -0.01
CA ALA A 145 0.01 -0.88 -1.39
C ALA A 145 0.92 0.07 -2.21
N LEU A 146 1.83 0.82 -1.55
CA LEU A 146 2.67 1.82 -2.20
C LEU A 146 3.39 1.30 -3.45
N ARG A 147 3.99 0.11 -3.37
CA ARG A 147 4.76 -0.48 -4.47
C ARG A 147 3.89 -0.96 -5.65
N HIS A 148 2.57 -0.93 -5.52
CA HIS A 148 1.63 -1.33 -6.56
C HIS A 148 1.00 -0.14 -7.30
N ILE A 149 1.22 1.09 -6.84
CA ILE A 149 0.75 2.33 -7.47
C ILE A 149 1.35 2.47 -8.88
N ALA A 150 0.60 3.04 -9.81
CA ALA A 150 1.08 3.28 -11.18
C ALA A 150 1.90 4.58 -11.27
N ASP A 151 1.47 5.65 -10.59
CA ASP A 151 2.18 6.92 -10.50
C ASP A 151 2.18 7.43 -9.05
N PHE A 152 3.33 7.34 -8.41
CA PHE A 152 3.45 7.74 -7.01
C PHE A 152 3.35 9.27 -6.81
N SER A 153 3.75 10.06 -7.79
CA SER A 153 3.60 11.51 -7.70
C SER A 153 2.14 11.93 -7.77
N ALA A 154 1.37 11.33 -8.67
CA ALA A 154 -0.07 11.53 -8.76
C ALA A 154 -0.78 11.09 -7.47
N ALA A 155 -0.42 9.91 -6.93
CA ALA A 155 -0.99 9.44 -5.68
C ALA A 155 -0.66 10.35 -4.49
N ALA A 156 0.57 10.86 -4.39
CA ALA A 156 0.95 11.81 -3.34
C ALA A 156 0.17 13.13 -3.43
N ALA A 157 -0.09 13.62 -4.64
CA ALA A 157 -0.95 14.78 -4.87
C ALA A 157 -2.40 14.51 -4.43
N GLU A 158 -2.93 13.31 -4.70
CA GLU A 158 -4.24 12.88 -4.24
C GLU A 158 -4.32 12.76 -2.72
N PHE A 159 -3.28 12.22 -2.06
CA PHE A 159 -3.22 12.18 -0.60
C PHE A 159 -3.34 13.59 0.00
N ARG A 160 -2.58 14.55 -0.56
CA ARG A 160 -2.68 15.95 -0.14
C ARG A 160 -4.07 16.53 -0.43
N ARG A 161 -4.67 16.26 -1.59
CA ARG A 161 -6.01 16.76 -1.96
C ARG A 161 -7.08 16.29 -0.98
N VAL A 162 -7.02 15.02 -0.59
CA VAL A 162 -8.03 14.36 0.26
C VAL A 162 -7.91 14.79 1.72
N LEU A 163 -6.70 15.01 2.19
CA LEU A 163 -6.45 15.41 3.57
C LEU A 163 -6.97 16.84 3.83
N LYS A 164 -7.63 17.00 4.97
CA LYS A 164 -7.92 18.33 5.54
C LYS A 164 -6.62 19.04 5.94
N PRO A 165 -6.62 20.37 6.05
CA PRO A 165 -5.52 21.07 6.72
C PRO A 165 -5.24 20.47 8.11
N GLY A 166 -3.99 20.08 8.37
CA GLY A 166 -3.58 19.37 9.60
C GLY A 166 -3.94 17.88 9.64
N GLY A 167 -4.64 17.35 8.64
CA GLY A 167 -4.93 15.92 8.51
C GLY A 167 -3.66 15.08 8.40
N ARG A 168 -3.70 13.85 8.85
CA ARG A 168 -2.53 12.96 9.02
C ARG A 168 -2.48 11.89 7.93
N LEU A 169 -1.31 11.66 7.35
CA LEU A 169 -0.99 10.56 6.43
C LEU A 169 -0.19 9.49 7.16
N LEU A 170 -0.55 8.24 6.89
CA LEU A 170 0.27 7.07 7.25
C LEU A 170 0.39 6.13 6.05
N VAL A 171 1.61 5.89 5.56
CA VAL A 171 1.87 4.85 4.57
C VAL A 171 2.73 3.77 5.22
N LEU A 172 2.20 2.55 5.29
CA LEU A 172 2.90 1.37 5.78
C LEU A 172 3.52 0.61 4.60
N GLU A 173 4.79 0.25 4.71
CA GLU A 173 5.45 -0.53 3.67
C GLU A 173 6.52 -1.45 4.24
N ILE A 174 6.74 -2.60 3.57
CA ILE A 174 7.87 -3.47 3.86
C ILE A 174 9.04 -3.01 3.01
N THR A 175 10.14 -2.64 3.65
CA THR A 175 11.35 -2.18 2.99
C THR A 175 12.49 -3.19 3.16
N ARG A 176 13.54 -3.04 2.37
CA ARG A 176 14.74 -3.88 2.52
C ARG A 176 15.27 -3.76 3.94
N ALA A 177 15.68 -4.90 4.51
CA ALA A 177 16.36 -4.89 5.78
C ALA A 177 17.72 -4.15 5.68
N GLU A 178 18.05 -3.40 6.72
CA GLU A 178 19.36 -2.77 6.84
C GLU A 178 20.43 -3.84 7.13
N GLY A 179 21.52 -3.81 6.37
CA GLY A 179 22.63 -4.78 6.50
C GLY A 179 22.51 -6.00 5.56
N ARG A 180 23.69 -6.45 5.06
CA ARG A 180 23.78 -7.50 4.04
C ARG A 180 23.23 -8.85 4.51
N VAL A 181 23.52 -9.24 5.75
CA VAL A 181 23.10 -10.54 6.31
C VAL A 181 21.59 -10.57 6.51
N ALA A 182 21.03 -9.53 7.13
CA ALA A 182 19.59 -9.43 7.35
C ALA A 182 18.81 -9.41 6.01
N SER A 183 19.32 -8.67 5.02
CA SER A 183 18.73 -8.64 3.68
C SER A 183 18.80 -10.02 2.99
N LEU A 184 19.90 -10.75 3.11
CA LEU A 184 20.04 -12.10 2.54
C LEU A 184 19.08 -13.10 3.22
N LEU A 185 18.96 -13.06 4.54
CA LEU A 185 18.03 -13.91 5.30
C LEU A 185 16.56 -13.60 4.94
N LEU A 186 16.20 -12.32 4.85
CA LEU A 186 14.87 -11.90 4.42
C LEU A 186 14.58 -12.38 2.99
N LYS A 187 15.55 -12.24 2.08
CA LYS A 187 15.43 -12.74 0.70
C LYS A 187 15.22 -14.26 0.65
N ALA A 188 16.02 -15.01 1.39
CA ALA A 188 15.89 -16.47 1.47
C ALA A 188 14.53 -16.89 2.02
N TYR A 189 14.03 -16.18 3.05
CA TYR A 189 12.71 -16.40 3.62
C TYR A 189 11.60 -16.08 2.60
N MET A 190 11.61 -14.89 1.99
CA MET A 190 10.53 -14.41 1.11
C MET A 190 10.51 -15.13 -0.25
N ARG A 191 11.65 -15.50 -0.83
CA ARG A 191 11.71 -16.22 -2.14
C ARG A 191 11.70 -17.73 -2.01
N GLY A 192 12.08 -18.28 -0.86
CA GLY A 192 12.18 -19.72 -0.62
C GLY A 192 11.06 -20.23 0.26
N VAL A 193 11.08 -19.88 1.54
CA VAL A 193 10.17 -20.43 2.55
C VAL A 193 8.72 -20.04 2.27
N VAL A 194 8.45 -18.76 2.02
CA VAL A 194 7.09 -18.25 1.82
C VAL A 194 6.41 -18.89 0.60
N PRO A 195 6.98 -18.91 -0.61
CA PRO A 195 6.35 -19.60 -1.75
C PRO A 195 6.23 -21.11 -1.59
N ALA A 196 7.17 -21.76 -0.88
CA ALA A 196 7.08 -23.18 -0.58
C ALA A 196 5.89 -23.49 0.34
N LEU A 197 5.73 -22.70 1.41
CA LEU A 197 4.59 -22.80 2.31
C LEU A 197 3.27 -22.49 1.58
N ALA A 198 3.27 -21.43 0.75
CA ALA A 198 2.09 -21.07 -0.04
C ALA A 198 1.63 -22.22 -0.96
N ARG A 199 2.55 -22.98 -1.57
CA ARG A 199 2.18 -24.16 -2.39
C ARG A 199 1.45 -25.25 -1.62
N VAL A 200 1.70 -25.37 -0.31
CA VAL A 200 1.09 -26.40 0.53
C VAL A 200 -0.26 -25.96 1.09
N VAL A 201 -0.38 -24.68 1.45
CA VAL A 201 -1.53 -24.19 2.23
C VAL A 201 -2.52 -23.37 1.43
N SER A 202 -2.16 -22.89 0.22
CA SER A 202 -3.06 -22.06 -0.59
C SER A 202 -4.08 -22.88 -1.37
N ARG A 203 -5.21 -22.26 -1.65
CA ARG A 203 -6.28 -22.79 -2.50
C ARG A 203 -6.11 -22.37 -3.96
N SER A 204 -5.57 -21.17 -4.19
CA SER A 204 -5.29 -20.67 -5.53
C SER A 204 -3.88 -21.07 -6.00
N PRO A 205 -3.74 -21.62 -7.22
CA PRO A 205 -2.44 -21.95 -7.80
C PRO A 205 -1.59 -20.69 -8.11
N ALA A 206 -2.20 -19.52 -8.17
CA ALA A 206 -1.52 -18.23 -8.40
C ALA A 206 -0.79 -17.71 -7.14
N THR A 207 -1.18 -18.14 -5.95
CA THR A 207 -0.67 -17.61 -4.68
C THR A 207 0.86 -17.70 -4.53
N PRO A 208 1.56 -18.80 -4.90
CA PRO A 208 3.02 -18.83 -4.84
C PRO A 208 3.70 -17.80 -5.75
N MET A 209 3.09 -17.46 -6.90
CA MET A 209 3.58 -16.41 -7.79
C MET A 209 3.40 -15.03 -7.15
N LEU A 210 2.26 -14.76 -6.52
CA LEU A 210 2.02 -13.51 -5.79
C LEU A 210 3.15 -13.24 -4.79
N TRP A 211 3.54 -14.22 -3.97
CA TRP A 211 4.57 -14.03 -2.96
C TRP A 211 5.97 -13.81 -3.53
N ARG A 212 6.29 -14.39 -4.70
CA ARG A 212 7.51 -14.05 -5.44
C ARG A 212 7.47 -12.63 -5.96
N TYR A 213 6.35 -12.24 -6.56
CA TYR A 213 6.11 -10.87 -7.02
C TYR A 213 6.24 -9.87 -5.86
N TYR A 214 5.68 -10.19 -4.68
CA TYR A 214 5.84 -9.35 -3.48
C TYR A 214 7.31 -9.10 -3.14
N TRP A 215 8.12 -10.15 -3.10
CA TRP A 215 9.55 -9.97 -2.84
C TRP A 215 10.23 -9.12 -3.91
N ASP A 216 9.98 -9.41 -5.18
CA ASP A 216 10.62 -8.71 -6.28
C ASP A 216 10.24 -7.23 -6.30
N THR A 217 8.99 -6.87 -5.94
CA THR A 217 8.58 -5.47 -5.76
C THR A 217 9.21 -4.81 -4.54
N ILE A 218 9.40 -5.52 -3.42
CA ILE A 218 10.13 -5.02 -2.25
C ILE A 218 11.60 -4.75 -2.62
N GLU A 219 12.24 -5.69 -3.34
CA GLU A 219 13.63 -5.55 -3.77
C GLU A 219 13.82 -4.40 -4.79
N ALA A 220 12.83 -4.18 -5.65
CA ALA A 220 12.84 -3.15 -6.68
C ALA A 220 12.31 -1.79 -6.23
N CYS A 221 11.68 -1.70 -5.05
CA CYS A 221 11.06 -0.48 -4.55
C CYS A 221 12.06 0.68 -4.47
N VAL A 222 11.58 1.88 -4.76
CA VAL A 222 12.38 3.10 -4.60
C VAL A 222 12.88 3.25 -3.16
N PRO A 223 14.08 3.79 -2.97
CA PRO A 223 14.65 3.92 -1.64
C PRO A 223 13.83 4.91 -0.77
N PRO A 224 13.80 4.71 0.56
CA PRO A 224 13.03 5.53 1.47
C PRO A 224 13.23 7.05 1.34
N PRO A 225 14.43 7.60 1.08
CA PRO A 225 14.60 9.02 0.85
C PRO A 225 13.80 9.56 -0.33
N GLN A 226 13.65 8.76 -1.40
CA GLN A 226 12.84 9.15 -2.55
C GLN A 226 11.35 9.16 -2.22
N VAL A 227 10.87 8.22 -1.38
CA VAL A 227 9.48 8.24 -0.88
C VAL A 227 9.22 9.53 -0.12
N LEU A 228 10.09 9.89 0.83
CA LEU A 228 9.98 11.14 1.62
C LEU A 228 9.99 12.37 0.71
N GLN A 229 10.89 12.41 -0.28
CA GLN A 229 10.97 13.52 -1.21
C GLN A 229 9.71 13.68 -2.07
N THR A 230 9.13 12.56 -2.55
CA THR A 230 7.90 12.60 -3.36
C THR A 230 6.72 13.14 -2.54
N LEU A 231 6.58 12.71 -1.28
CA LEU A 231 5.54 13.23 -0.39
C LEU A 231 5.73 14.73 -0.10
N ALA A 232 6.96 15.16 0.15
CA ALA A 232 7.27 16.58 0.36
C ALA A 232 7.02 17.43 -0.90
N ASN A 233 7.39 16.94 -2.08
CA ASN A 233 7.15 17.61 -3.35
C ASN A 233 5.66 17.77 -3.67
N ALA A 234 4.80 16.87 -3.18
CA ALA A 234 3.35 16.99 -3.29
C ALA A 234 2.77 18.08 -2.37
N GLY A 235 3.59 18.74 -1.52
CA GLY A 235 3.20 19.78 -0.59
C GLY A 235 2.69 19.26 0.76
N LEU A 236 2.99 18.01 1.11
CA LEU A 236 2.80 17.50 2.46
C LEU A 236 3.93 18.01 3.37
N VAL A 237 3.63 18.25 4.63
CA VAL A 237 4.60 18.75 5.64
C VAL A 237 4.84 17.70 6.73
N ASP A 238 5.84 17.95 7.58
CA ASP A 238 6.26 17.04 8.66
C ASP A 238 6.51 15.60 8.15
N VAL A 239 7.12 15.49 6.95
CA VAL A 239 7.36 14.21 6.30
C VAL A 239 8.48 13.47 7.00
N GLU A 240 8.16 12.33 7.61
CA GLU A 240 9.10 11.53 8.37
C GLU A 240 8.94 10.03 8.12
N ARG A 241 9.98 9.25 8.45
CA ARG A 241 9.95 7.78 8.41
C ARG A 241 10.29 7.22 9.78
N HIS A 242 9.44 6.34 10.30
CA HIS A 242 9.73 5.46 11.42
C HIS A 242 9.97 4.04 10.88
N VAL A 243 10.91 3.31 11.50
CA VAL A 243 11.23 1.91 11.11
C VAL A 243 11.04 1.00 12.31
N GLU A 244 10.21 -0.02 12.15
CA GLU A 244 9.96 -1.05 13.14
C GLU A 244 10.58 -2.38 12.68
N LEU A 245 11.24 -3.09 13.59
CA LEU A 245 11.91 -4.38 13.33
C LEU A 245 12.90 -4.36 12.12
N GLY A 246 13.40 -3.18 11.73
CA GLY A 246 14.36 -3.01 10.65
C GLY A 246 13.81 -3.25 9.22
N ILE A 247 12.53 -3.57 9.06
CA ILE A 247 11.90 -3.88 7.75
C ILE A 247 10.54 -3.19 7.54
N PHE A 248 9.83 -2.82 8.59
CA PHE A 248 8.54 -2.14 8.46
C PHE A 248 8.75 -0.63 8.49
N SER A 249 8.46 0.04 7.40
CA SER A 249 8.52 1.50 7.29
C SER A 249 7.13 2.10 7.45
N GLU A 250 7.05 3.12 8.29
CA GLU A 250 5.90 3.98 8.48
C GLU A 250 6.28 5.37 7.97
N TYR A 251 5.79 5.75 6.81
CA TYR A 251 5.95 7.11 6.32
C TYR A 251 4.77 7.93 6.81
N ARG A 252 5.07 9.03 7.51
CA ARG A 252 4.08 9.92 8.10
C ARG A 252 4.23 11.32 7.52
N ALA A 253 3.13 12.03 7.38
CA ALA A 253 3.10 13.41 6.91
C ALA A 253 1.80 14.09 7.34
N ARG A 254 1.67 15.39 7.07
CA ARG A 254 0.46 16.17 7.30
C ARG A 254 0.02 16.94 6.07
N GLY A 255 -1.31 17.08 5.91
CA GLY A 255 -1.92 18.00 4.97
C GLY A 255 -1.74 19.47 5.40
N VAL A 256 -1.66 20.37 4.41
CA VAL A 256 -1.56 21.83 4.59
C VAL A 256 -2.86 22.48 4.16
#